data_d439b1cd573fe4927432a47e9e5b749b
#
_entry.id   d439b1cd573fe4927432a47e9e5b749b
#
_cell.length_a   1.000
_cell.length_b   1.000
_cell.length_c   1.000
_cell.angle_alpha   90.00
_cell.angle_beta   90.00
_cell.angle_gamma   90.00
#
_symmetry.space_group_name_H-M   'P 1'
#
loop_
_entity.id
_entity.type
_entity.pdbx_description
1 polymer ?
#
loop_
_entity_poly.entity_id
_entity_poly.type
_entity_poly.pdbx_seq_one_letter_code
_entity_poly.pdbx_strand_id
1 'polypeptide(L)'
;MTGLARELLSSAREALAPAENDNRLVPLIASGQAPRSVFATIAAEEMRIVRSDWRSFLTIAARCTEHNSRQLFAGLAAGEGLALTKLDALARASGLDEAALRAYQPKAGCQAYPAYLAWLCLFGEPAESRNRLADLIEAQ
;
A
#
# COMPACT_ATOMS: atom_id res chain seq x y z
N MET A 1 8.48 -23.16 -9.57
CA MET A 1 8.56 -22.12 -10.63
C MET A 1 9.57 -22.57 -11.67
N THR A 2 9.24 -22.50 -12.96
CA THR A 2 10.16 -22.80 -14.07
C THR A 2 11.29 -21.78 -14.12
N GLY A 3 12.49 -22.14 -14.61
CA GLY A 3 13.66 -21.25 -14.70
C GLY A 3 13.33 -19.91 -15.39
N LEU A 4 12.55 -19.96 -16.47
CA LEU A 4 12.11 -18.79 -17.24
C LEU A 4 11.31 -17.77 -16.39
N ALA A 5 10.41 -18.24 -15.52
CA ALA A 5 9.63 -17.33 -14.67
C ALA A 5 10.53 -16.58 -13.66
N ARG A 6 11.56 -17.26 -13.15
CA ARG A 6 12.53 -16.64 -12.23
C ARG A 6 13.41 -15.61 -12.95
N GLU A 7 13.86 -15.93 -14.18
CA GLU A 7 14.63 -14.99 -15.01
C GLU A 7 13.83 -13.75 -15.39
N LEU A 8 12.56 -13.91 -15.77
CA LEU A 8 11.66 -12.77 -16.06
C LEU A 8 11.43 -11.88 -14.84
N LEU A 9 11.24 -12.49 -13.66
CA LEU A 9 11.09 -11.73 -12.41
C LEU A 9 12.39 -10.99 -12.04
N SER A 10 13.55 -11.63 -12.21
CA SER A 10 14.85 -10.97 -11.97
C SER A 10 15.05 -9.77 -12.90
N SER A 11 14.83 -9.97 -14.21
CA SER A 11 14.93 -8.89 -15.20
C SER A 11 13.94 -7.73 -14.94
N ALA A 12 12.72 -8.05 -14.52
CA ALA A 12 11.73 -7.04 -14.17
C ALA A 12 12.14 -6.27 -12.93
N ARG A 13 12.65 -6.93 -11.89
CA ARG A 13 13.19 -6.28 -10.68
C ARG A 13 14.36 -5.35 -11.00
N GLU A 14 15.30 -5.79 -11.84
CA GLU A 14 16.42 -4.96 -12.27
C GLU A 14 15.97 -3.74 -13.10
N ALA A 15 15.02 -3.94 -14.02
CA ALA A 15 14.51 -2.86 -14.87
C ALA A 15 13.65 -1.83 -14.11
N LEU A 16 13.01 -2.24 -13.02
CA LEU A 16 12.13 -1.41 -12.19
C LEU A 16 12.79 -0.95 -10.88
N ALA A 17 14.03 -1.40 -10.62
CA ALA A 17 14.76 -0.96 -9.42
C ALA A 17 14.89 0.57 -9.43
N PRO A 18 14.44 1.28 -8.37
CA PRO A 18 14.64 2.72 -8.28
C PRO A 18 16.14 3.01 -8.27
N ALA A 19 16.56 4.08 -8.94
CA ALA A 19 17.95 4.53 -8.86
C ALA A 19 18.28 4.84 -7.40
N GLU A 20 19.53 4.60 -7.00
CA GLU A 20 20.03 4.67 -5.61
C GLU A 20 19.74 6.02 -4.89
N ASN A 21 19.38 7.06 -5.65
CA ASN A 21 19.05 8.41 -5.17
C ASN A 21 17.61 8.87 -5.46
N ASP A 22 16.70 8.01 -5.93
CA ASP A 22 15.33 8.42 -6.29
C ASP A 22 14.47 8.68 -5.06
N ASN A 23 14.77 8.04 -3.93
CA ASN A 23 14.02 8.28 -2.69
C ASN A 23 14.61 9.47 -1.92
N ARG A 24 14.18 10.68 -2.28
CA ARG A 24 14.54 11.91 -1.56
C ARG A 24 13.76 12.15 -0.29
N LEU A 25 12.68 11.42 -0.09
CA LEU A 25 11.75 11.64 1.02
C LEU A 25 12.33 11.12 2.34
N VAL A 26 12.85 9.90 2.36
CA VAL A 26 13.38 9.29 3.58
C VAL A 26 14.54 10.07 4.17
N PRO A 27 15.59 10.47 3.39
CA PRO A 27 16.65 11.33 3.90
C PRO A 27 16.16 12.68 4.42
N LEU A 28 15.16 13.28 3.75
CA LEU A 28 14.58 14.55 4.15
C LEU A 28 13.86 14.46 5.50
N ILE A 29 13.13 13.38 5.72
CA ILE A 29 12.46 13.11 7.00
C ILE A 29 13.50 12.80 8.09
N ALA A 30 14.46 11.92 7.79
CA ALA A 30 15.50 11.51 8.75
C ALA A 30 16.36 12.68 9.23
N SER A 31 16.63 13.66 8.36
CA SER A 31 17.36 14.88 8.73
C SER A 31 16.52 15.92 9.50
N GLY A 32 15.24 15.68 9.69
CA GLY A 32 14.31 16.65 10.32
C GLY A 32 14.02 17.89 9.47
N GLN A 33 14.38 17.88 8.19
CA GLN A 33 14.23 19.02 7.28
C GLN A 33 12.93 18.94 6.45
N ALA A 34 12.15 17.86 6.59
CA ALA A 34 10.90 17.70 5.87
C ALA A 34 9.88 18.76 6.32
N PRO A 35 9.36 19.61 5.42
CA PRO A 35 8.35 20.59 5.79
C PRO A 35 7.04 19.90 6.17
N ARG A 36 6.24 20.55 7.00
CA ARG A 36 4.95 20.04 7.50
C ARG A 36 4.00 19.61 6.37
N SER A 37 4.06 20.30 5.22
CA SER A 37 3.26 19.98 4.04
C SER A 37 3.56 18.59 3.45
N VAL A 38 4.78 18.07 3.62
CA VAL A 38 5.13 16.70 3.21
C VAL A 38 4.35 15.69 4.03
N PHE A 39 4.33 15.85 5.35
CA PHE A 39 3.56 14.98 6.24
C PHE A 39 2.04 15.08 5.99
N ALA A 40 1.54 16.27 5.67
CA ALA A 40 0.16 16.47 5.27
C ALA A 40 -0.16 15.69 3.98
N THR A 41 0.71 15.77 2.96
CA THR A 41 0.54 15.01 1.73
C THR A 41 0.56 13.51 1.99
N ILE A 42 1.54 13.00 2.75
CA ILE A 42 1.62 11.58 3.12
C ILE A 42 0.33 11.14 3.81
N ALA A 43 -0.13 11.89 4.83
CA ALA A 43 -1.34 11.53 5.56
C ALA A 43 -2.57 11.49 4.65
N ALA A 44 -2.71 12.43 3.71
CA ALA A 44 -3.85 12.50 2.81
C ALA A 44 -3.85 11.37 1.77
N GLU A 45 -2.70 11.02 1.19
CA GLU A 45 -2.56 9.90 0.24
C GLU A 45 -2.76 8.56 0.95
N GLU A 46 -2.04 8.31 2.05
CA GLU A 46 -2.10 7.07 2.81
C GLU A 46 -3.50 6.81 3.38
N MET A 47 -4.20 7.84 3.81
CA MET A 47 -5.58 7.71 4.28
C MET A 47 -6.50 7.10 3.21
N ARG A 48 -6.24 7.36 1.93
CA ARG A 48 -6.98 6.79 0.80
C ARG A 48 -6.54 5.38 0.48
N ILE A 49 -5.22 5.15 0.43
CA ILE A 49 -4.61 3.86 0.16
C ILE A 49 -5.07 2.85 1.22
N VAL A 50 -4.81 3.13 2.48
CA VAL A 50 -5.12 2.25 3.61
C VAL A 50 -6.62 1.90 3.70
N ARG A 51 -7.51 2.86 3.44
CA ARG A 51 -8.96 2.58 3.38
C ARG A 51 -9.34 1.66 2.22
N SER A 52 -8.67 1.76 1.08
CA SER A 52 -8.86 0.86 -0.05
C SER A 52 -8.35 -0.54 0.29
N ASP A 53 -7.16 -0.63 0.82
CA ASP A 53 -6.46 -1.88 1.14
C ASP A 53 -7.21 -2.65 2.23
N TRP A 54 -7.68 -1.95 3.27
CA TRP A 54 -8.53 -2.54 4.29
C TRP A 54 -9.73 -3.28 3.70
N ARG A 55 -10.48 -2.62 2.80
CA ARG A 55 -11.63 -3.24 2.12
C ARG A 55 -11.21 -4.38 1.20
N SER A 56 -10.11 -4.23 0.50
CA SER A 56 -9.57 -5.23 -0.41
C SER A 56 -9.18 -6.50 0.35
N PHE A 57 -8.47 -6.38 1.47
CA PHE A 57 -8.08 -7.52 2.29
C PHE A 57 -9.29 -8.21 2.95
N LEU A 58 -10.29 -7.48 3.41
CA LEU A 58 -11.55 -8.08 3.90
C LEU A 58 -12.28 -8.84 2.79
N THR A 59 -12.29 -8.29 1.58
CA THR A 59 -12.95 -8.92 0.42
C THR A 59 -12.28 -10.24 0.06
N ILE A 60 -10.95 -10.27 -0.04
CA ILE A 60 -10.25 -11.51 -0.38
C ILE A 60 -10.30 -12.52 0.78
N ALA A 61 -10.22 -12.07 2.04
CA ALA A 61 -10.39 -12.94 3.19
C ALA A 61 -11.74 -13.68 3.17
N ALA A 62 -12.82 -12.98 2.79
CA ALA A 62 -14.15 -13.58 2.65
C ALA A 62 -14.22 -14.62 1.53
N ARG A 63 -13.41 -14.48 0.48
CA ARG A 63 -13.35 -15.41 -0.66
C ARG A 63 -12.47 -16.63 -0.41
N CYS A 64 -11.55 -16.57 0.57
CA CYS A 64 -10.66 -17.68 0.88
C CYS A 64 -11.43 -18.85 1.49
N THR A 65 -11.27 -20.04 0.94
CA THR A 65 -11.77 -21.30 1.51
C THR A 65 -10.73 -21.94 2.44
N GLU A 66 -9.45 -21.69 2.21
CA GLU A 66 -8.33 -22.20 2.97
C GLU A 66 -8.09 -21.34 4.22
N HIS A 67 -7.94 -22.01 5.38
CA HIS A 67 -7.89 -21.37 6.69
C HIS A 67 -6.72 -20.37 6.84
N ASN A 68 -5.51 -20.77 6.45
CA ASN A 68 -4.31 -19.96 6.63
C ASN A 68 -4.33 -18.70 5.75
N SER A 69 -4.78 -18.84 4.51
CA SER A 69 -4.95 -17.69 3.60
C SER A 69 -6.00 -16.72 4.12
N ARG A 70 -7.12 -17.23 4.65
CA ARG A 70 -8.14 -16.38 5.28
C ARG A 70 -7.59 -15.62 6.47
N GLN A 71 -6.84 -16.30 7.36
CA GLN A 71 -6.23 -15.67 8.52
C GLN A 71 -5.20 -14.60 8.13
N LEU A 72 -4.37 -14.88 7.12
CA LEU A 72 -3.39 -13.91 6.61
C LEU A 72 -4.08 -12.61 6.18
N PHE A 73 -5.07 -12.69 5.30
CA PHE A 73 -5.75 -11.50 4.79
C PHE A 73 -6.58 -10.78 5.85
N ALA A 74 -7.19 -11.52 6.79
CA ALA A 74 -7.86 -10.90 7.93
C ALA A 74 -6.87 -10.16 8.85
N GLY A 75 -5.67 -10.71 9.04
CA GLY A 75 -4.58 -10.07 9.79
C GLY A 75 -4.09 -8.79 9.10
N LEU A 76 -3.89 -8.82 7.78
CA LEU A 76 -3.55 -7.62 7.01
C LEU A 76 -4.63 -6.54 7.15
N ALA A 77 -5.90 -6.91 7.01
CA ALA A 77 -7.01 -5.97 7.22
C ALA A 77 -7.03 -5.37 8.63
N ALA A 78 -6.73 -6.15 9.67
CA ALA A 78 -6.63 -5.64 11.03
C ALA A 78 -5.47 -4.64 11.18
N GLY A 79 -4.34 -4.88 10.50
CA GLY A 79 -3.21 -3.96 10.43
C GLY A 79 -3.58 -2.62 9.79
N GLU A 80 -4.32 -2.64 8.68
CA GLU A 80 -4.83 -1.43 8.03
C GLU A 80 -5.77 -0.63 8.94
N GLY A 81 -6.64 -1.30 9.68
CA GLY A 81 -7.50 -0.66 10.68
C GLY A 81 -6.70 0.07 11.76
N LEU A 82 -5.60 -0.53 12.22
CA LEU A 82 -4.69 0.11 13.17
C LEU A 82 -3.92 1.28 12.53
N ALA A 83 -3.49 1.15 11.28
CA ALA A 83 -2.81 2.21 10.55
C ALA A 83 -3.69 3.46 10.41
N LEU A 84 -5.00 3.31 10.15
CA LEU A 84 -5.93 4.43 10.06
C LEU A 84 -5.96 5.28 11.32
N THR A 85 -5.88 4.69 12.51
CA THR A 85 -5.86 5.47 13.77
C THR A 85 -4.60 6.33 13.89
N LYS A 86 -3.46 5.83 13.41
CA LYS A 86 -2.18 6.57 13.40
C LYS A 86 -2.19 7.66 12.34
N LEU A 87 -2.77 7.40 11.17
CA LEU A 87 -2.92 8.38 10.09
C LEU A 87 -3.84 9.55 10.50
N ASP A 88 -4.90 9.30 11.25
CA ASP A 88 -5.73 10.36 11.82
C ASP A 88 -4.93 11.29 12.75
N ALA A 89 -4.04 10.73 13.56
CA ALA A 89 -3.15 11.51 14.40
C ALA A 89 -2.14 12.32 13.58
N LEU A 90 -1.54 11.72 12.55
CA LEU A 90 -0.60 12.38 11.65
C LEU A 90 -1.28 13.51 10.87
N ALA A 91 -2.48 13.31 10.34
CA ALA A 91 -3.26 14.31 9.63
C ALA A 91 -3.50 15.55 10.51
N ARG A 92 -4.00 15.36 11.75
CA ARG A 92 -4.20 16.44 12.70
C ARG A 92 -2.90 17.16 13.04
N ALA A 93 -1.82 16.43 13.32
CA ALA A 93 -0.51 16.98 13.61
C ALA A 93 0.05 17.78 12.42
N SER A 94 -0.27 17.36 11.18
CA SER A 94 0.11 18.05 9.95
C SER A 94 -0.78 19.24 9.59
N GLY A 95 -1.85 19.49 10.36
CA GLY A 95 -2.77 20.60 10.14
C GLY A 95 -3.88 20.33 9.13
N LEU A 96 -4.12 19.06 8.80
CA LEU A 96 -5.26 18.64 7.99
C LEU A 96 -6.48 18.44 8.91
N ASP A 97 -7.53 19.14 8.61
CA ASP A 97 -8.84 18.86 9.17
C ASP A 97 -9.65 17.91 8.27
N GLU A 98 -10.81 17.52 8.74
CA GLU A 98 -11.67 16.57 8.01
C GLU A 98 -12.19 17.16 6.68
N ALA A 99 -12.39 18.48 6.61
CA ALA A 99 -12.82 19.15 5.38
C ALA A 99 -11.71 19.13 4.31
N ALA A 100 -10.48 19.44 4.73
CA ALA A 100 -9.30 19.35 3.86
C ALA A 100 -9.05 17.94 3.36
N LEU A 101 -9.18 16.92 4.22
CA LEU A 101 -9.06 15.51 3.84
C LEU A 101 -10.14 15.08 2.83
N ARG A 102 -11.38 15.55 3.00
CA ARG A 102 -12.46 15.27 2.02
C ARG A 102 -12.20 15.95 0.67
N ALA A 103 -11.68 17.17 0.70
CA ALA A 103 -11.41 17.95 -0.52
C ALA A 103 -10.11 17.53 -1.23
N TYR A 104 -9.24 16.76 -0.57
CA TYR A 104 -7.96 16.35 -1.14
C TYR A 104 -8.13 15.54 -2.41
N GLN A 105 -7.42 15.94 -3.45
CA GLN A 105 -7.39 15.21 -4.73
C GLN A 105 -6.17 14.29 -4.76
N PRO A 106 -6.36 12.95 -4.71
CA PRO A 106 -5.26 12.01 -4.71
C PRO A 106 -4.46 12.07 -6.01
N LYS A 107 -3.15 11.86 -5.90
CA LYS A 107 -2.27 11.77 -7.06
C LYS A 107 -2.49 10.45 -7.79
N ALA A 108 -2.54 10.49 -9.12
CA ALA A 108 -2.79 9.30 -9.95
C ALA A 108 -1.79 8.16 -9.66
N GLY A 109 -0.50 8.48 -9.49
CA GLY A 109 0.55 7.51 -9.15
C GLY A 109 0.29 6.79 -7.83
N CYS A 110 -0.21 7.50 -6.80
CA CYS A 110 -0.54 6.90 -5.51
C CYS A 110 -1.82 6.04 -5.56
N GLN A 111 -2.64 6.18 -6.59
CA GLN A 111 -3.87 5.38 -6.75
C GLN A 111 -3.68 4.12 -7.59
N ALA A 112 -2.59 3.99 -8.32
CA ALA A 112 -2.32 2.83 -9.18
C ALA A 112 -2.21 1.52 -8.37
N TYR A 113 -1.45 1.54 -7.28
CA TYR A 113 -1.27 0.39 -6.40
C TYR A 113 -2.60 -0.08 -5.76
N PRO A 114 -3.35 0.74 -5.02
CA PRO A 114 -4.58 0.29 -4.39
C PRO A 114 -5.66 -0.10 -5.41
N ALA A 115 -5.67 0.47 -6.61
CA ALA A 115 -6.56 0.04 -7.68
C ALA A 115 -6.22 -1.36 -8.18
N TYR A 116 -4.94 -1.65 -8.37
CA TYR A 116 -4.48 -2.98 -8.75
C TYR A 116 -4.74 -4.02 -7.66
N LEU A 117 -4.47 -3.68 -6.40
CA LEU A 117 -4.78 -4.53 -5.25
C LEU A 117 -6.29 -4.84 -5.17
N ALA A 118 -7.14 -3.84 -5.32
CA ALA A 118 -8.58 -4.03 -5.32
C ALA A 118 -9.03 -4.97 -6.46
N TRP A 119 -8.46 -4.81 -7.64
CA TRP A 119 -8.71 -5.69 -8.77
C TRP A 119 -8.31 -7.14 -8.48
N LEU A 120 -7.10 -7.35 -7.93
CA LEU A 120 -6.63 -8.68 -7.53
C LEU A 120 -7.55 -9.32 -6.48
N CYS A 121 -7.96 -8.55 -5.49
CA CYS A 121 -8.82 -9.05 -4.40
C CYS A 121 -10.25 -9.38 -4.87
N LEU A 122 -10.73 -8.73 -5.92
CA LEU A 122 -12.05 -8.98 -6.50
C LEU A 122 -12.05 -10.13 -7.51
N PHE A 123 -11.04 -10.20 -8.38
CA PHE A 123 -11.06 -11.06 -9.57
C PHE A 123 -9.98 -12.14 -9.56
N GLY A 124 -8.87 -11.94 -8.84
CA GLY A 124 -7.80 -12.94 -8.73
C GLY A 124 -8.24 -14.17 -7.94
N GLU A 125 -7.66 -15.33 -8.26
CA GLU A 125 -7.77 -16.51 -7.41
C GLU A 125 -7.05 -16.26 -6.08
N PRO A 126 -7.65 -16.60 -4.91
CA PRO A 126 -7.06 -16.31 -3.60
C PRO A 126 -5.64 -16.85 -3.42
N ALA A 127 -5.33 -18.04 -3.95
CA ALA A 127 -3.99 -18.63 -3.87
C ALA A 127 -2.96 -17.86 -4.71
N GLU A 128 -3.34 -17.39 -5.90
CA GLU A 128 -2.51 -16.59 -6.78
C GLU A 128 -2.31 -15.17 -6.20
N SER A 129 -3.38 -14.59 -5.66
CA SER A 129 -3.35 -13.27 -5.01
C SER A 129 -2.40 -13.24 -3.83
N ARG A 130 -2.33 -14.32 -3.04
CA ARG A 130 -1.36 -14.45 -1.95
C ARG A 130 0.09 -14.35 -2.44
N ASN A 131 0.42 -15.06 -3.51
CA ASN A 131 1.79 -15.08 -4.05
C ASN A 131 2.15 -13.71 -4.64
N ARG A 132 1.25 -13.08 -5.39
CA ARG A 132 1.46 -11.75 -5.96
C ARG A 132 1.57 -10.65 -4.90
N LEU A 133 0.83 -10.76 -3.80
CA LEU A 133 0.93 -9.83 -2.68
C LEU A 133 2.25 -9.98 -1.92
N ALA A 134 2.75 -11.20 -1.74
CA ALA A 134 4.07 -11.42 -1.17
C ALA A 134 5.16 -10.74 -2.02
N ASP A 135 5.09 -10.89 -3.35
CA ASP A 135 6.01 -10.23 -4.28
C ASP A 135 5.92 -8.69 -4.21
N LEU A 136 4.71 -8.12 -4.02
CA LEU A 136 4.50 -6.67 -3.89
C LEU A 136 5.04 -6.12 -2.56
N ILE A 137 4.87 -6.85 -1.47
CA ILE A 137 5.37 -6.44 -0.13
C ILE A 137 6.90 -6.49 -0.08
N GLU A 138 7.52 -7.50 -0.73
CA GLU A 138 8.98 -7.61 -0.81
C GLU A 138 9.63 -6.56 -1.72
N ALA A 139 8.86 -5.90 -2.59
CA ALA A 139 9.34 -4.89 -3.54
C ALA A 139 9.31 -3.45 -2.98
N GLN A 140 8.80 -3.24 -1.77
CA GLN A 140 8.75 -1.94 -1.07
C GLN A 140 9.92 -1.77 -0.11
#